data_aef3a4dfeab360a1f343cefdccee5006
#
_entry.id   aef3a4dfeab360a1f343cefdccee5006
#
_cell.length_a   1.000
_cell.length_b   1.000
_cell.length_c   1.000
_cell.angle_alpha   90.00
_cell.angle_beta   90.00
_cell.angle_gamma   90.00
#
_symmetry.space_group_name_H-M   'P 1'
#
loop_
_entity.id
_entity.type
_entity.pdbx_description
1 polymer ?
#
loop_
_entity_poly.entity_id
_entity_poly.type
_entity_poly.pdbx_seq_one_letter_code
_entity_poly.pdbx_strand_id
1 'polypeptide(L)'
;MRELADQQEFEQLIGLGDAPLFPVPPLTIIYFTADWCGACRSLDLPTLEAMSSDVLWLKCNVDNNNYTPGYCNVRSIPTFIAISNKKVVGTLQQNKTSKVQEWVQGYLAVPLAASKN
;
A
#
# COMPACT_ATOMS: atom_id res chain seq x y z
N MET A 1 -6.98 7.25 -5.96
CA MET A 1 -5.88 6.84 -5.05
C MET A 1 -4.97 8.03 -4.82
N ARG A 2 -4.92 8.48 -3.58
CA ARG A 2 -4.11 9.64 -3.23
C ARG A 2 -2.62 9.28 -3.25
N GLU A 3 -1.78 10.23 -3.64
CA GLU A 3 -0.34 10.01 -3.64
C GLU A 3 0.23 10.11 -2.22
N LEU A 4 1.14 9.19 -1.89
CA LEU A 4 1.92 9.26 -0.66
C LEU A 4 2.77 10.53 -0.73
N ALA A 5 2.63 11.41 0.27
CA ALA A 5 3.21 12.74 0.17
C ALA A 5 4.73 12.71 0.18
N ASP A 6 5.33 12.02 1.15
CA ASP A 6 6.77 12.02 1.33
C ASP A 6 7.22 10.93 2.31
N GLN A 7 8.51 10.94 2.60
CA GLN A 7 9.11 10.04 3.58
C GLN A 7 8.45 10.16 4.95
N GLN A 8 8.14 11.36 5.39
CA GLN A 8 7.56 11.59 6.71
C GLN A 8 6.20 10.92 6.84
N GLU A 9 5.36 11.01 5.82
CA GLU A 9 4.07 10.34 5.85
C GLU A 9 4.24 8.83 5.96
N PHE A 10 5.17 8.25 5.20
CA PHE A 10 5.44 6.82 5.30
C PHE A 10 5.90 6.44 6.72
N GLU A 11 6.80 7.22 7.29
CA GLU A 11 7.31 6.95 8.64
C GLU A 11 6.21 7.00 9.68
N GLN A 12 5.25 7.91 9.53
CA GLN A 12 4.09 7.95 10.43
C GLN A 12 3.28 6.65 10.35
N LEU A 13 3.13 6.09 9.17
CA LEU A 13 2.37 4.86 8.97
C LEU A 13 3.03 3.65 9.63
N ILE A 14 4.34 3.64 9.72
CA ILE A 14 5.09 2.52 10.33
C ILE A 14 5.57 2.85 11.74
N GLY A 15 5.09 3.94 12.32
CA GLY A 15 5.36 4.26 13.73
C GLY A 15 6.72 4.85 14.02
N LEU A 16 7.44 5.33 13.01
CA LEU A 16 8.77 5.92 13.19
C LEU A 16 8.75 7.42 13.41
N GLY A 17 7.65 8.09 13.05
CA GLY A 17 7.51 9.54 13.21
C GLY A 17 6.38 9.88 14.16
N ASP A 18 5.96 11.15 14.10
CA ASP A 18 4.81 11.60 14.86
C ASP A 18 3.56 10.87 14.42
N ALA A 19 2.60 10.70 15.33
CA ALA A 19 1.33 10.08 15.00
C ALA A 19 0.62 10.87 13.91
N PRO A 20 -0.07 10.19 12.97
CA PRO A 20 -0.87 10.88 11.96
C PRO A 20 -1.94 11.77 12.61
N LEU A 21 -2.26 12.89 11.94
CA LEU A 21 -3.28 13.81 12.43
C LEU A 21 -4.68 13.22 12.41
N PHE A 22 -4.90 12.24 11.55
CA PHE A 22 -6.21 11.60 11.39
C PHE A 22 -6.08 10.11 11.62
N PRO A 23 -7.17 9.45 12.06
CA PRO A 23 -7.14 8.00 12.24
C PRO A 23 -6.73 7.29 10.95
N VAL A 24 -5.91 6.26 11.10
CA VAL A 24 -5.47 5.43 9.97
C VAL A 24 -6.35 4.17 9.96
N PRO A 25 -6.93 3.81 8.81
CA PRO A 25 -7.69 2.56 8.69
C PRO A 25 -6.84 1.36 9.10
N PRO A 26 -7.48 0.23 9.43
CA PRO A 26 -6.76 -0.97 9.87
C PRO A 26 -5.75 -1.51 8.88
N LEU A 27 -5.96 -1.27 7.59
CA LEU A 27 -5.08 -1.74 6.53
C LEU A 27 -4.69 -0.58 5.62
N THR A 28 -3.41 -0.43 5.37
CA THR A 28 -2.90 0.51 4.36
C THR A 28 -2.22 -0.29 3.27
N ILE A 29 -2.54 0.01 2.02
CA ILE A 29 -1.87 -0.57 0.86
C ILE A 29 -1.16 0.56 0.12
N ILE A 30 0.13 0.40 -0.11
CA ILE A 30 0.89 1.34 -0.94
C ILE A 30 1.19 0.67 -2.27
N TYR A 31 0.79 1.33 -3.34
CA TYR A 31 1.00 0.92 -4.71
C TYR A 31 2.20 1.68 -5.29
N PHE A 32 3.27 0.96 -5.60
CA PHE A 32 4.48 1.54 -6.19
C PHE A 32 4.38 1.53 -7.70
N THR A 33 4.55 2.68 -8.31
CA THR A 33 4.37 2.88 -9.75
C THR A 33 5.34 3.96 -10.27
N ALA A 34 5.30 4.19 -11.57
CA ALA A 34 5.98 5.31 -12.23
C ALA A 34 5.25 5.60 -13.54
N ASP A 35 5.42 6.81 -14.06
CA ASP A 35 4.73 7.21 -15.29
C ASP A 35 5.15 6.37 -16.49
N TRP A 36 6.39 5.86 -16.49
CA TRP A 36 6.94 5.05 -17.59
C TRP A 36 6.58 3.56 -17.47
N CYS A 37 5.88 3.17 -16.43
CA CYS A 37 5.61 1.76 -16.15
C CYS A 37 4.47 1.23 -17.03
N GLY A 38 4.81 0.54 -18.12
CA GLY A 38 3.79 -0.06 -19.00
C GLY A 38 2.94 -1.13 -18.31
N ALA A 39 3.56 -1.98 -17.50
CA ALA A 39 2.86 -3.06 -16.80
C ALA A 39 1.86 -2.51 -15.78
N CYS A 40 2.11 -1.31 -15.22
CA CYS A 40 1.20 -0.69 -14.26
C CYS A 40 -0.13 -0.29 -14.91
N ARG A 41 -0.13 -0.04 -16.22
CA ARG A 41 -1.33 0.44 -16.92
C ARG A 41 -2.42 -0.61 -17.04
N SER A 42 -2.10 -1.87 -16.83
CA SER A 42 -3.10 -2.94 -16.88
C SER A 42 -3.90 -3.04 -15.59
N LEU A 43 -3.51 -2.32 -14.54
CA LEU A 43 -4.22 -2.34 -13.26
C LEU A 43 -5.44 -1.42 -13.29
N ASP A 44 -6.54 -1.92 -12.76
CA ASP A 44 -7.78 -1.16 -12.62
C ASP A 44 -7.84 -0.59 -11.19
N LEU A 45 -7.26 0.58 -11.00
CA LEU A 45 -7.17 1.19 -9.67
C LEU A 45 -8.54 1.49 -9.07
N PRO A 46 -9.52 2.03 -9.82
CA PRO A 46 -10.85 2.25 -9.25
C PRO A 46 -11.48 0.97 -8.68
N THR A 47 -11.29 -0.15 -9.36
CA THR A 47 -11.79 -1.43 -8.89
C THR A 47 -11.14 -1.83 -7.57
N LEU A 48 -9.83 -1.62 -7.44
CA LEU A 48 -9.12 -1.91 -6.19
C LEU A 48 -9.60 -1.02 -5.06
N GLU A 49 -9.72 0.29 -5.33
CA GLU A 49 -10.15 1.24 -4.30
C GLU A 49 -11.57 0.97 -3.82
N ALA A 50 -12.41 0.39 -4.66
CA ALA A 50 -13.80 0.10 -4.33
C ALA A 50 -13.97 -1.15 -3.44
N MET A 51 -12.90 -1.90 -3.18
CA MET A 51 -13.00 -3.16 -2.43
C MET A 51 -13.49 -2.96 -1.01
N SER A 52 -13.02 -1.92 -0.32
CA SER A 52 -13.39 -1.69 1.08
C SER A 52 -13.05 -0.26 1.48
N SER A 53 -13.93 0.35 2.28
CA SER A 53 -13.64 1.64 2.91
C SER A 53 -12.67 1.52 4.09
N ASP A 54 -12.36 0.30 4.53
CA ASP A 54 -11.44 0.07 5.65
C ASP A 54 -9.97 0.00 5.20
N VAL A 55 -9.71 0.26 3.93
CA VAL A 55 -8.35 0.25 3.39
C VAL A 55 -7.97 1.67 2.99
N LEU A 56 -6.82 2.12 3.46
CA LEU A 56 -6.20 3.34 2.96
C LEU A 56 -5.32 2.96 1.77
N TRP A 57 -5.69 3.45 0.59
CA TRP A 57 -4.93 3.21 -0.64
C TRP A 57 -4.05 4.43 -0.92
N LEU A 58 -2.75 4.21 -1.03
CA LEU A 58 -1.79 5.24 -1.36
C LEU A 58 -0.98 4.83 -2.58
N LYS A 59 -0.63 5.81 -3.40
CA LYS A 59 0.19 5.59 -4.58
C LYS A 59 1.55 6.23 -4.35
N CYS A 60 2.62 5.49 -4.59
CA CYS A 60 3.99 6.00 -4.51
C CYS A 60 4.63 5.96 -5.89
N ASN A 61 4.87 7.14 -6.47
CA ASN A 61 5.65 7.24 -7.70
C ASN A 61 7.13 7.17 -7.32
N VAL A 62 7.80 6.11 -7.75
CA VAL A 62 9.18 5.84 -7.33
C VAL A 62 10.16 6.90 -7.82
N ASP A 63 9.79 7.68 -8.84
CA ASP A 63 10.63 8.77 -9.34
C ASP A 63 10.54 10.01 -8.44
N ASN A 64 9.45 10.17 -7.69
CA ASN A 64 9.23 11.30 -6.80
C ASN A 64 9.59 11.01 -5.35
N ASN A 65 9.57 9.75 -4.96
CA ASN A 65 9.87 9.31 -3.61
C ASN A 65 10.65 8.00 -3.70
N ASN A 66 11.96 8.09 -3.57
CA ASN A 66 12.82 6.91 -3.65
C ASN A 66 13.20 6.35 -2.28
N TYR A 67 12.88 7.08 -1.20
CA TYR A 67 13.10 6.57 0.15
C TYR A 67 12.21 5.36 0.45
N THR A 68 10.91 5.51 0.21
CA THR A 68 9.93 4.50 0.57
C THR A 68 10.15 3.17 -0.15
N PRO A 69 10.35 3.16 -1.50
CA PRO A 69 10.66 1.88 -2.15
C PRO A 69 11.98 1.29 -1.67
N GLY A 70 12.96 2.12 -1.34
CA GLY A 70 14.23 1.63 -0.78
C GLY A 70 14.03 0.97 0.57
N TYR A 71 13.26 1.59 1.45
CA TYR A 71 12.95 1.03 2.76
C TYR A 71 12.23 -0.31 2.64
N CYS A 72 11.28 -0.40 1.72
CA CYS A 72 10.45 -1.59 1.53
C CYS A 72 11.12 -2.64 0.64
N ASN A 73 12.34 -2.37 0.17
CA ASN A 73 13.08 -3.27 -0.72
C ASN A 73 12.32 -3.57 -2.02
N VAL A 74 11.64 -2.55 -2.56
CA VAL A 74 10.93 -2.65 -3.83
C VAL A 74 11.94 -2.53 -4.96
N ARG A 75 12.03 -3.55 -5.81
CA ARG A 75 13.02 -3.60 -6.89
C ARG A 75 12.40 -3.53 -8.27
N SER A 76 11.10 -3.69 -8.34
CA SER A 76 10.38 -3.66 -9.62
C SER A 76 8.97 -3.16 -9.38
N ILE A 77 8.33 -2.68 -10.44
CA ILE A 77 6.96 -2.16 -10.36
C ILE A 77 6.11 -2.82 -11.45
N PRO A 78 4.82 -3.01 -11.24
CA PRO A 78 4.05 -2.61 -10.05
C PRO A 78 4.28 -3.56 -8.87
N THR A 79 4.41 -2.97 -7.69
CA THR A 79 4.51 -3.70 -6.44
C THR A 79 3.58 -3.04 -5.43
N PHE A 80 2.99 -3.86 -4.57
CA PHE A 80 2.11 -3.41 -3.49
C PHE A 80 2.68 -3.86 -2.17
N ILE A 81 2.60 -3.01 -1.15
CA ILE A 81 2.88 -3.43 0.22
C ILE A 81 1.65 -3.23 1.07
N ALA A 82 1.50 -4.09 2.08
CA ALA A 82 0.42 -3.98 3.06
C ALA A 82 1.02 -3.59 4.40
N ILE A 83 0.40 -2.63 5.06
CA ILE A 83 0.80 -2.15 6.39
C ILE A 83 -0.39 -2.35 7.33
N SER A 84 -0.14 -2.99 8.46
CA SER A 84 -1.14 -3.18 9.51
C SER A 84 -0.45 -3.08 10.85
N ASN A 85 -1.06 -2.38 11.80
CA ASN A 85 -0.49 -2.19 13.15
C ASN A 85 0.92 -1.62 13.09
N LYS A 86 1.15 -0.64 12.20
CA LYS A 86 2.42 0.06 12.03
C LYS A 86 3.56 -0.84 11.55
N LYS A 87 3.23 -1.93 10.89
CA LYS A 87 4.23 -2.88 10.36
C LYS A 87 3.89 -3.23 8.91
N VAL A 88 4.94 -3.37 8.10
CA VAL A 88 4.79 -3.94 6.76
C VAL A 88 4.54 -5.42 6.95
N VAL A 89 3.36 -5.90 6.57
CA VAL A 89 2.95 -7.28 6.79
C VAL A 89 2.95 -8.12 5.51
N GLY A 90 3.15 -7.49 4.36
CA GLY A 90 3.21 -8.26 3.12
C GLY A 90 3.63 -7.42 1.94
N THR A 91 4.08 -8.11 0.90
CA THR A 91 4.52 -7.50 -0.35
C THR A 91 4.02 -8.37 -1.50
N LEU A 92 3.53 -7.73 -2.56
CA LEU A 92 3.07 -8.43 -3.76
C LEU A 92 3.53 -7.69 -5.00
N GLN A 93 4.27 -8.36 -5.88
CA GLN A 93 4.57 -7.86 -7.21
C GLN A 93 3.57 -8.48 -8.17
N GLN A 94 2.68 -7.66 -8.74
CA GLN A 94 1.61 -8.19 -9.57
C GLN A 94 1.00 -7.09 -10.44
N ASN A 95 0.74 -7.39 -11.71
CA ASN A 95 0.11 -6.45 -12.63
C ASN A 95 -1.31 -6.86 -13.05
N LYS A 96 -1.86 -7.89 -12.41
CA LYS A 96 -3.24 -8.35 -12.68
C LYS A 96 -4.15 -7.93 -11.55
N THR A 97 -5.16 -7.14 -11.87
CA THR A 97 -6.10 -6.61 -10.88
C THR A 97 -6.72 -7.73 -10.02
N SER A 98 -7.15 -8.83 -10.64
CA SER A 98 -7.77 -9.93 -9.91
C SER A 98 -6.83 -10.56 -8.89
N LYS A 99 -5.55 -10.63 -9.18
CA LYS A 99 -4.57 -11.19 -8.26
C LYS A 99 -4.31 -10.26 -7.08
N VAL A 100 -4.29 -8.95 -7.34
CA VAL A 100 -4.19 -7.97 -6.26
C VAL A 100 -5.42 -8.04 -5.37
N GLN A 101 -6.61 -8.16 -5.97
CA GLN A 101 -7.86 -8.31 -5.20
C GLN A 101 -7.81 -9.52 -4.29
N GLU A 102 -7.36 -10.68 -4.79
CA GLU A 102 -7.24 -11.89 -3.98
C GLU A 102 -6.31 -11.67 -2.78
N TRP A 103 -5.18 -11.02 -3.03
CA TRP A 103 -4.19 -10.76 -1.99
C TRP A 103 -4.75 -9.82 -0.91
N VAL A 104 -5.38 -8.72 -1.32
CA VAL A 104 -5.99 -7.78 -0.38
C VAL A 104 -7.13 -8.45 0.37
N GLN A 105 -7.95 -9.24 -0.32
CA GLN A 105 -9.07 -9.95 0.30
C GLN A 105 -8.60 -10.87 1.42
N GLY A 106 -7.42 -11.45 1.27
CA GLY A 106 -6.83 -12.29 2.31
C GLY A 106 -6.63 -11.54 3.63
N TYR A 107 -6.22 -10.26 3.56
CA TYR A 107 -6.09 -9.44 4.76
C TYR A 107 -7.45 -9.03 5.32
N LEU A 108 -8.41 -8.73 4.45
CA LEU A 108 -9.74 -8.30 4.88
C LEU A 108 -10.55 -9.45 5.51
N ALA A 109 -10.29 -10.68 5.08
CA ALA A 109 -11.00 -11.85 5.59
C ALA A 109 -10.57 -12.20 7.01
N VAL A 110 -9.38 -11.80 7.43
CA VAL A 110 -8.89 -12.03 8.80
C VAL A 110 -9.26 -10.81 9.64
N PRO A 111 -9.98 -10.98 10.76
CA PRO A 111 -10.29 -9.83 11.62
C PRO A 111 -9.00 -9.23 12.16
N LEU A 112 -8.65 -8.03 11.67
CA LEU A 112 -7.38 -7.39 12.04
C LEU A 112 -7.28 -7.13 13.53
N ALA A 113 -8.41 -6.84 14.19
CA ALA A 113 -8.43 -6.65 15.63
C ALA A 113 -8.09 -7.95 16.38
N ALA A 114 -8.42 -9.11 15.83
CA ALA A 114 -8.12 -10.39 16.44
C ALA A 114 -6.68 -10.84 16.17
N SER A 115 -6.02 -10.28 15.18
CA SER A 115 -4.67 -10.69 14.81
C SER A 115 -3.64 -10.43 15.90
N LYS A 116 -3.97 -9.61 16.87
CA LYS A 116 -3.07 -9.30 17.98
C LYS A 116 -3.04 -10.39 19.05
N ASN A 117 -3.91 -11.33 18.95
CA ASN A 117 -4.02 -12.40 19.96
C ASN A 117 -2.90 -13.42 19.80
#